data_0c84af1677c6c4596d3551f084102e69
#
_entry.id   0c84af1677c6c4596d3551f084102e69
#
_cell.length_a   1.000
_cell.length_b   1.000
_cell.length_c   1.000
_cell.angle_alpha   90.00
_cell.angle_beta   90.00
_cell.angle_gamma   90.00
#
_symmetry.space_group_name_H-M   'P 1'
#
loop_
_entity.id
_entity.type
_entity.pdbx_description
1 polymer ?
#
loop_
_entity_poly.entity_id
_entity_poly.type
_entity_poly.pdbx_seq_one_letter_code
_entity_poly.pdbx_strand_id
1 'polypeptide(L)'
;QRQMCIRDSIRIQQNTGSPADIPFFIITLQKLETKGIMEIKITSLDHIHEAAKQFIAAMGDNTIFAFYGKMGAGKTTFIKAVCEELGVTDVINSPTFAIVNEYRSDETGELIYHFDFYRIKKLEEVYDMGYEDYFYSGALCFIEWPELIEELLPGDAVSVTIEETEDGNRLVRFDAAE
;
A
#
# COMPACT_ATOMS: atom_id res chain seq x y z
N GLN A 1 31.91 -4.74 8.07
CA GLN A 1 32.24 -6.14 7.81
C GLN A 1 31.42 -7.04 8.71
N ARG A 2 30.37 -7.65 8.19
CA ARG A 2 29.96 -9.05 8.37
C ARG A 2 28.77 -9.33 7.45
N GLN A 3 29.10 -9.74 6.23
CA GLN A 3 28.20 -10.59 5.46
C GLN A 3 28.04 -11.88 6.24
N MET A 4 26.81 -12.27 6.51
CA MET A 4 26.49 -13.61 6.97
C MET A 4 25.71 -14.30 5.87
N CYS A 5 26.46 -15.04 5.04
CA CYS A 5 25.91 -16.01 4.09
C CYS A 5 25.17 -17.10 4.86
N ILE A 6 23.88 -17.21 4.64
CA ILE A 6 23.14 -18.44 4.97
C ILE A 6 23.18 -19.32 3.72
N ARG A 7 24.25 -20.07 3.59
CA ARG A 7 24.36 -21.26 2.76
C ARG A 7 24.73 -22.40 3.67
N ASP A 8 24.07 -23.53 3.43
CA ASP A 8 24.36 -24.85 3.95
C ASP A 8 23.83 -25.21 5.34
N SER A 9 22.65 -25.82 5.33
CA SER A 9 22.38 -27.05 6.10
C SER A 9 21.01 -27.63 5.75
N ILE A 10 20.84 -28.11 4.54
CA ILE A 10 19.78 -29.11 4.26
C ILE A 10 20.44 -30.47 4.42
N ARG A 11 20.35 -31.07 5.60
CA ARG A 11 20.59 -32.50 5.80
C ARG A 11 19.29 -33.24 5.52
N ILE A 12 19.21 -33.87 4.37
CA ILE A 12 18.16 -34.84 4.06
C ILE A 12 18.42 -36.08 4.90
N GLN A 13 17.64 -36.30 5.96
CA GLN A 13 17.50 -37.59 6.56
C GLN A 13 16.39 -38.34 5.82
N GLN A 14 16.78 -39.37 5.08
CA GLN A 14 15.85 -40.38 4.56
C GLN A 14 15.33 -41.19 5.74
N ASN A 15 14.04 -41.05 6.03
CA ASN A 15 13.38 -41.94 6.98
C ASN A 15 12.35 -42.77 6.21
N THR A 16 12.61 -44.08 6.17
CA THR A 16 11.74 -45.11 5.61
C THR A 16 10.64 -45.42 6.63
N GLY A 17 9.47 -44.81 6.47
CA GLY A 17 8.29 -45.05 7.30
C GLY A 17 7.02 -45.08 6.44
N SER A 18 6.14 -45.97 6.79
CA SER A 18 4.86 -46.40 6.21
C SER A 18 3.95 -45.30 5.59
N PRO A 19 3.09 -45.62 4.58
CA PRO A 19 2.37 -44.61 3.74
C PRO A 19 1.16 -43.92 4.38
N ALA A 20 1.12 -43.80 5.72
CA ALA A 20 0.01 -43.17 6.45
C ALA A 20 0.34 -41.79 7.08
N ASP A 21 1.61 -41.37 7.05
CA ASP A 21 2.04 -40.07 7.61
C ASP A 21 2.48 -39.14 6.50
N ILE A 22 1.51 -38.42 5.91
CA ILE A 22 1.82 -37.25 5.10
C ILE A 22 2.18 -36.15 6.10
N PRO A 23 3.47 -35.76 6.20
CA PRO A 23 3.88 -34.87 7.27
C PRO A 23 3.29 -33.47 7.04
N PHE A 24 2.81 -32.90 8.14
CA PHE A 24 2.42 -31.50 8.34
C PHE A 24 3.40 -30.48 7.73
N PHE A 25 4.57 -30.94 7.30
CA PHE A 25 5.63 -30.13 6.66
C PHE A 25 5.33 -29.71 5.22
N ILE A 26 4.43 -30.38 4.50
CA ILE A 26 4.08 -30.03 3.10
C ILE A 26 3.14 -28.82 3.08
N ILE A 27 2.35 -28.63 4.13
CA ILE A 27 1.43 -27.46 4.22
C ILE A 27 2.21 -26.16 4.48
N THR A 28 3.39 -26.26 5.12
CA THR A 28 4.23 -25.07 5.40
C THR A 28 5.07 -24.65 4.18
N LEU A 29 5.36 -25.57 3.24
CA LEU A 29 6.11 -25.26 2.01
C LEU A 29 5.24 -24.71 0.88
N GLN A 30 3.91 -24.86 0.94
CA GLN A 30 3.00 -24.23 -0.01
C GLN A 30 2.63 -22.78 0.35
N LYS A 31 3.17 -22.25 1.43
CA LYS A 31 3.03 -20.85 1.85
C LYS A 31 4.20 -19.96 1.40
N LEU A 32 5.06 -20.50 0.56
CA LEU A 32 6.17 -19.78 -0.06
C LEU A 32 5.80 -19.41 -1.50
N GLU A 33 5.70 -18.11 -1.72
CA GLU A 33 5.83 -17.43 -3.02
C GLU A 33 4.63 -17.48 -3.97
N THR A 34 3.60 -16.76 -3.61
CA THR A 34 2.95 -15.86 -4.54
C THR A 34 2.78 -14.53 -3.81
N LYS A 35 3.48 -13.48 -4.21
CA LYS A 35 3.05 -12.10 -3.97
C LYS A 35 1.60 -12.07 -4.43
N GLY A 36 0.68 -12.26 -3.48
CA GLY A 36 -0.72 -12.35 -3.81
C GLY A 36 -1.26 -10.96 -4.01
N ILE A 37 -1.78 -10.66 -5.19
CA ILE A 37 -2.59 -9.47 -5.37
C ILE A 37 -3.72 -9.53 -4.35
N MET A 38 -3.74 -8.59 -3.42
CA MET A 38 -4.82 -8.39 -2.48
C MET A 38 -5.98 -7.69 -3.19
N GLU A 39 -7.19 -8.22 -3.03
CA GLU A 39 -8.41 -7.61 -3.56
C GLU A 39 -9.35 -7.28 -2.39
N ILE A 40 -9.74 -6.01 -2.29
CA ILE A 40 -10.70 -5.53 -1.29
C ILE A 40 -11.91 -4.96 -2.02
N LYS A 41 -13.08 -5.54 -1.80
CA LYS A 41 -14.35 -5.09 -2.40
C LYS A 41 -15.08 -4.15 -1.45
N ILE A 42 -15.38 -2.93 -1.92
CA ILE A 42 -16.17 -1.94 -1.21
C ILE A 42 -17.56 -1.88 -1.83
N THR A 43 -18.56 -2.38 -1.14
CA THR A 43 -19.94 -2.51 -1.65
C THR A 43 -20.77 -1.23 -1.43
N SER A 44 -20.43 -0.42 -0.45
CA SER A 44 -21.01 0.90 -0.18
C SER A 44 -20.07 1.75 0.66
N LEU A 45 -20.36 3.05 0.79
CA LEU A 45 -19.60 3.95 1.64
C LEU A 45 -19.65 3.53 3.13
N ASP A 46 -20.70 2.86 3.57
CA ASP A 46 -20.83 2.38 4.96
C ASP A 46 -19.79 1.30 5.31
N HIS A 47 -19.25 0.62 4.30
CA HIS A 47 -18.23 -0.43 4.47
C HIS A 47 -16.81 0.06 4.18
N ILE A 48 -16.61 1.36 3.92
CA ILE A 48 -15.30 1.88 3.52
C ILE A 48 -14.26 1.78 4.65
N HIS A 49 -14.67 1.97 5.89
CA HIS A 49 -13.80 1.85 7.06
C HIS A 49 -13.33 0.41 7.28
N GLU A 50 -14.20 -0.57 7.04
CA GLU A 50 -13.80 -1.97 7.11
C GLU A 50 -12.79 -2.32 6.01
N ALA A 51 -12.98 -1.78 4.81
CA ALA A 51 -12.02 -1.91 3.73
C ALA A 51 -10.68 -1.21 4.04
N ALA A 52 -10.73 -0.05 4.69
CA ALA A 52 -9.54 0.67 5.14
C ALA A 52 -8.74 -0.15 6.18
N LYS A 53 -9.41 -0.79 7.15
CA LYS A 53 -8.75 -1.69 8.13
C LYS A 53 -8.08 -2.88 7.46
N GLN A 54 -8.73 -3.49 6.46
CA GLN A 54 -8.14 -4.59 5.70
C GLN A 54 -6.91 -4.12 4.93
N PHE A 55 -6.96 -2.93 4.33
CA PHE A 55 -5.82 -2.32 3.63
C PHE A 55 -4.65 -2.08 4.58
N ILE A 56 -4.90 -1.43 5.73
CA ILE A 56 -3.88 -1.16 6.76
C ILE A 56 -3.23 -2.45 7.26
N ALA A 57 -4.02 -3.50 7.51
CA ALA A 57 -3.50 -4.80 7.94
C ALA A 57 -2.60 -5.48 6.91
N ALA A 58 -2.73 -5.13 5.62
CA ALA A 58 -1.98 -5.69 4.51
C ALA A 58 -0.84 -4.78 4.00
N MET A 59 -0.73 -3.55 4.52
CA MET A 59 0.33 -2.60 4.12
C MET A 59 1.74 -3.06 4.49
N GLY A 60 1.87 -3.81 5.59
CA GLY A 60 3.17 -4.20 6.15
C GLY A 60 4.03 -2.99 6.47
N ASP A 61 5.33 -3.08 6.16
CA ASP A 61 6.31 -2.01 6.39
C ASP A 61 6.44 -1.03 5.21
N ASN A 62 5.56 -1.14 4.20
CA ASN A 62 5.58 -0.23 3.06
C ASN A 62 5.10 1.16 3.48
N THR A 63 5.77 2.19 2.98
CA THR A 63 5.46 3.59 3.30
C THR A 63 4.94 4.39 2.12
N ILE A 64 5.12 3.93 0.87
CA ILE A 64 4.74 4.65 -0.34
C ILE A 64 3.66 3.89 -1.08
N PHE A 65 2.47 4.50 -1.24
CA PHE A 65 1.33 3.91 -1.93
C PHE A 65 0.84 4.82 -3.06
N ALA A 66 1.00 4.34 -4.30
CA ALA A 66 0.63 5.04 -5.52
C ALA A 66 -0.77 4.60 -6.00
N PHE A 67 -1.76 5.47 -5.90
CA PHE A 67 -3.16 5.19 -6.17
C PHE A 67 -3.55 5.51 -7.62
N TYR A 68 -3.74 4.48 -8.41
CA TYR A 68 -4.21 4.54 -9.80
C TYR A 68 -5.72 4.37 -9.87
N GLY A 69 -6.32 5.01 -10.84
CA GLY A 69 -7.75 4.90 -11.13
C GLY A 69 -8.33 6.16 -11.74
N LYS A 70 -9.41 6.01 -12.48
CA LYS A 70 -10.09 7.11 -13.17
C LYS A 70 -10.56 8.20 -12.19
N MET A 71 -10.83 9.38 -12.70
CA MET A 71 -11.51 10.42 -11.94
C MET A 71 -12.86 9.89 -11.42
N GLY A 72 -13.14 10.10 -10.14
CA GLY A 72 -14.36 9.60 -9.50
C GLY A 72 -14.32 8.13 -9.07
N ALA A 73 -13.22 7.39 -9.30
CA ALA A 73 -13.09 6.00 -8.84
C ALA A 73 -13.14 5.83 -7.32
N GLY A 74 -12.88 6.90 -6.55
CA GLY A 74 -12.96 6.90 -5.09
C GLY A 74 -11.59 6.93 -4.39
N LYS A 75 -10.49 7.25 -5.09
CA LYS A 75 -9.14 7.32 -4.51
C LYS A 75 -9.09 8.18 -3.25
N THR A 76 -9.43 9.45 -3.37
CA THR A 76 -9.46 10.40 -2.23
C THR A 76 -10.37 9.92 -1.11
N THR A 77 -11.55 9.38 -1.44
CA THR A 77 -12.51 8.88 -0.46
C THR A 77 -11.95 7.71 0.33
N PHE A 78 -11.26 6.79 -0.35
CA PHE A 78 -10.62 5.65 0.31
C PHE A 78 -9.41 6.07 1.15
N ILE A 79 -8.54 6.94 0.63
CA ILE A 79 -7.39 7.49 1.38
C ILE A 79 -7.86 8.19 2.66
N LYS A 80 -8.96 8.95 2.60
CA LYS A 80 -9.56 9.58 3.79
C LYS A 80 -9.93 8.56 4.85
N ALA A 81 -10.65 7.50 4.46
CA ALA A 81 -11.03 6.45 5.38
C ALA A 81 -9.79 5.73 5.98
N VAL A 82 -8.74 5.53 5.19
CA VAL A 82 -7.47 4.96 5.68
C VAL A 82 -6.81 5.90 6.70
N CYS A 83 -6.73 7.20 6.43
CA CYS A 83 -6.17 8.17 7.38
C CYS A 83 -6.98 8.24 8.68
N GLU A 84 -8.32 8.20 8.59
CA GLU A 84 -9.20 8.18 9.77
C GLU A 84 -8.96 6.93 10.62
N GLU A 85 -8.81 5.75 10.00
CA GLU A 85 -8.48 4.49 10.70
C GLU A 85 -7.04 4.46 11.24
N LEU A 86 -6.13 5.28 10.72
CA LEU A 86 -4.78 5.51 11.26
C LEU A 86 -4.76 6.54 12.40
N GLY A 87 -5.91 7.03 12.85
CA GLY A 87 -6.04 7.95 13.97
C GLY A 87 -5.86 9.42 13.62
N VAL A 88 -6.06 9.82 12.36
CA VAL A 88 -6.12 11.25 11.98
C VAL A 88 -7.50 11.79 12.29
N THR A 89 -7.58 12.79 13.18
CA THR A 89 -8.85 13.45 13.55
C THR A 89 -9.07 14.78 12.83
N ASP A 90 -8.05 15.29 12.15
CA ASP A 90 -8.13 16.49 11.32
C ASP A 90 -9.07 16.32 10.13
N VAL A 91 -9.53 17.44 9.57
CA VAL A 91 -10.35 17.43 8.35
C VAL A 91 -9.49 17.02 7.15
N ILE A 92 -9.66 15.79 6.69
CA ILE A 92 -8.93 15.26 5.55
C ILE A 92 -9.58 15.72 4.25
N ASN A 93 -8.83 16.47 3.44
CA ASN A 93 -9.26 16.95 2.13
C ASN A 93 -8.28 16.49 1.04
N SER A 94 -8.75 16.44 -0.22
CA SER A 94 -7.83 16.28 -1.34
C SER A 94 -6.92 17.50 -1.44
N PRO A 95 -5.59 17.33 -1.56
CA PRO A 95 -4.63 18.42 -1.69
C PRO A 95 -4.57 19.01 -3.11
N THR A 96 -5.65 18.96 -3.87
CA THR A 96 -5.70 19.37 -5.29
C THR A 96 -5.12 20.77 -5.56
N PHE A 97 -5.10 21.66 -4.58
CA PHE A 97 -4.53 23.01 -4.72
C PHE A 97 -3.13 23.14 -4.09
N ALA A 98 -2.87 22.38 -3.03
CA ALA A 98 -1.62 22.45 -2.28
C ALA A 98 -0.58 21.42 -2.77
N ILE A 99 -0.99 20.46 -3.63
CA ILE A 99 -0.24 19.28 -4.10
C ILE A 99 -0.01 18.28 -2.99
N VAL A 100 0.34 18.69 -1.76
CA VAL A 100 0.54 17.84 -0.61
C VAL A 100 -0.16 18.40 0.63
N ASN A 101 -0.80 17.53 1.39
CA ASN A 101 -1.26 17.78 2.75
C ASN A 101 -0.46 16.89 3.72
N GLU A 102 -0.13 17.46 4.87
CA GLU A 102 0.47 16.74 5.99
C GLU A 102 -0.61 16.49 7.06
N TYR A 103 -0.71 15.26 7.50
CA TYR A 103 -1.54 14.85 8.62
C TYR A 103 -0.68 14.19 9.69
N ARG A 104 -1.21 14.13 10.89
CA ARG A 104 -0.57 13.42 12.01
C ARG A 104 -1.60 12.54 12.70
N SER A 105 -1.22 11.29 12.94
CA SER A 105 -2.00 10.40 13.79
C SER A 105 -2.01 10.92 15.24
N ASP A 106 -3.17 11.13 15.81
CA ASP A 106 -3.31 11.49 17.24
C ASP A 106 -3.00 10.31 18.16
N GLU A 107 -3.06 9.08 17.64
CA GLU A 107 -2.79 7.86 18.38
C GLU A 107 -1.29 7.53 18.45
N THR A 108 -0.58 7.59 17.30
CA THR A 108 0.82 7.18 17.19
C THR A 108 1.80 8.35 17.10
N GLY A 109 1.32 9.54 16.72
CA GLY A 109 2.14 10.71 16.42
C GLY A 109 2.84 10.65 15.08
N GLU A 110 2.62 9.60 14.28
CA GLU A 110 3.25 9.43 12.97
C GLU A 110 2.72 10.41 11.94
N LEU A 111 3.61 10.83 11.04
CA LEU A 111 3.29 11.71 9.92
C LEU A 111 2.74 10.91 8.74
N ILE A 112 1.75 11.48 8.07
CA ILE A 112 1.12 10.95 6.87
C ILE A 112 1.07 12.07 5.84
N TYR A 113 1.63 11.83 4.66
CA TYR A 113 1.58 12.75 3.53
C TYR A 113 0.60 12.26 2.49
N HIS A 114 -0.31 13.15 2.08
CA HIS A 114 -1.27 12.87 1.02
C HIS A 114 -1.02 13.81 -0.15
N PHE A 115 -0.67 13.25 -1.30
CA PHE A 115 -0.37 13.96 -2.54
C PHE A 115 -1.50 13.82 -3.55
N ASP A 116 -1.76 14.88 -4.31
CA ASP A 116 -2.65 14.86 -5.47
C ASP A 116 -1.98 15.63 -6.62
N PHE A 117 -1.44 14.88 -7.57
CA PHE A 117 -0.72 15.45 -8.71
C PHE A 117 -1.61 15.79 -9.91
N TYR A 118 -2.94 15.65 -9.81
CA TYR A 118 -3.87 15.87 -10.91
C TYR A 118 -3.68 17.20 -11.66
N ARG A 119 -3.26 18.26 -10.97
CA ARG A 119 -3.15 19.61 -11.53
C ARG A 119 -1.75 20.01 -11.97
N ILE A 120 -0.74 19.21 -11.69
CA ILE A 120 0.59 19.53 -12.16
C ILE A 120 0.62 19.52 -13.69
N LYS A 121 1.39 20.43 -14.25
CA LYS A 121 1.56 20.58 -15.70
C LYS A 121 2.95 20.19 -16.16
N LYS A 122 3.91 20.24 -15.25
CA LYS A 122 5.33 19.98 -15.50
C LYS A 122 5.96 19.33 -14.28
N LEU A 123 6.88 18.42 -14.52
CA LEU A 123 7.65 17.76 -13.45
C LEU A 123 8.51 18.72 -12.63
N GLU A 124 8.92 19.86 -13.22
CA GLU A 124 9.66 20.90 -12.51
C GLU A 124 8.90 21.39 -11.25
N GLU A 125 7.57 21.42 -11.29
CA GLU A 125 6.76 21.80 -10.13
C GLU A 125 6.95 20.81 -8.96
N VAL A 126 7.18 19.53 -9.25
CA VAL A 126 7.42 18.49 -8.26
C VAL A 126 8.85 18.58 -7.70
N TYR A 127 9.83 18.87 -8.55
CA TYR A 127 11.21 19.13 -8.11
C TYR A 127 11.27 20.37 -7.20
N ASP A 128 10.57 21.45 -7.59
CA ASP A 128 10.58 22.72 -6.85
C ASP A 128 9.96 22.58 -5.45
N MET A 129 9.01 21.65 -5.25
CA MET A 129 8.44 21.39 -3.92
C MET A 129 9.35 20.53 -3.02
N GLY A 130 10.44 19.96 -3.55
CA GLY A 130 11.35 19.11 -2.77
C GLY A 130 10.74 17.75 -2.42
N TYR A 131 10.10 17.09 -3.38
CA TYR A 131 9.39 15.81 -3.18
C TYR A 131 10.24 14.73 -2.49
N GLU A 132 11.55 14.75 -2.66
CA GLU A 132 12.50 13.79 -2.07
C GLU A 132 12.45 13.85 -0.53
N ASP A 133 12.29 15.03 0.07
CA ASP A 133 12.21 15.20 1.51
C ASP A 133 10.99 14.49 2.12
N TYR A 134 9.95 14.27 1.33
CA TYR A 134 8.75 13.53 1.71
C TYR A 134 8.88 12.04 1.43
N PHE A 135 9.22 11.66 0.20
CA PHE A 135 9.26 10.25 -0.23
C PHE A 135 10.33 9.43 0.49
N TYR A 136 11.43 10.06 0.89
CA TYR A 136 12.50 9.39 1.62
C TYR A 136 12.53 9.73 3.13
N SER A 137 11.47 10.34 3.65
CA SER A 137 11.34 10.64 5.09
C SER A 137 11.11 9.41 5.96
N GLY A 138 10.63 8.31 5.38
CA GLY A 138 10.11 7.15 6.09
C GLY A 138 8.69 7.33 6.62
N ALA A 139 8.06 8.49 6.41
CA ALA A 139 6.65 8.70 6.72
C ALA A 139 5.75 8.06 5.66
N LEU A 140 4.52 7.77 6.03
CA LEU A 140 3.52 7.19 5.13
C LEU A 140 3.10 8.22 4.07
N CYS A 141 3.17 7.83 2.78
CA CYS A 141 2.80 8.65 1.65
C CYS A 141 1.70 7.99 0.82
N PHE A 142 0.58 8.65 0.68
CA PHE A 142 -0.48 8.30 -0.25
C PHE A 142 -0.45 9.25 -1.45
N ILE A 143 -0.34 8.72 -2.67
CA ILE A 143 -0.10 9.50 -3.88
C ILE A 143 -1.23 9.25 -4.87
N GLU A 144 -2.01 10.30 -5.18
CA GLU A 144 -3.01 10.27 -6.26
C GLU A 144 -2.42 10.80 -7.56
N TRP A 145 -2.85 10.23 -8.70
CA TRP A 145 -2.37 10.53 -10.05
C TRP A 145 -0.87 10.28 -10.23
N PRO A 146 -0.36 9.13 -9.77
CA PRO A 146 1.06 8.80 -9.84
C PRO A 146 1.59 8.71 -11.27
N GLU A 147 0.73 8.46 -12.27
CA GLU A 147 1.07 8.44 -13.68
C GLU A 147 1.66 9.77 -14.21
N LEU A 148 1.43 10.88 -13.51
CA LEU A 148 1.98 12.19 -13.88
C LEU A 148 3.40 12.40 -13.36
N ILE A 149 3.87 11.53 -12.45
CA ILE A 149 5.19 11.60 -11.80
C ILE A 149 5.88 10.23 -11.78
N GLU A 150 5.52 9.31 -12.66
CA GLU A 150 5.94 7.90 -12.63
C GLU A 150 7.46 7.72 -12.55
N GLU A 151 8.21 8.59 -13.24
CA GLU A 151 9.69 8.56 -13.23
C GLU A 151 10.30 9.01 -11.88
N LEU A 152 9.52 9.63 -10.99
CA LEU A 152 9.96 10.10 -9.67
C LEU A 152 9.56 9.16 -8.54
N LEU A 153 8.71 8.17 -8.82
CA LEU A 153 8.27 7.21 -7.80
C LEU A 153 9.44 6.34 -7.33
N PRO A 154 9.59 6.13 -6.01
CA PRO A 154 10.53 5.14 -5.49
C PRO A 154 10.25 3.74 -6.05
N GLY A 155 11.31 2.94 -6.25
CA GLY A 155 11.20 1.60 -6.83
C GLY A 155 10.46 0.58 -5.94
N ASP A 156 10.26 0.89 -4.67
CA ASP A 156 9.51 0.13 -3.67
C ASP A 156 8.08 0.67 -3.45
N ALA A 157 7.65 1.66 -4.23
CA ALA A 157 6.29 2.18 -4.18
C ALA A 157 5.27 1.09 -4.54
N VAL A 158 4.30 0.87 -3.66
CA VAL A 158 3.22 -0.10 -3.87
C VAL A 158 2.15 0.51 -4.77
N SER A 159 1.88 -0.13 -5.90
CA SER A 159 0.79 0.27 -6.80
C SER A 159 -0.55 -0.20 -6.25
N VAL A 160 -1.47 0.73 -6.07
CA VAL A 160 -2.85 0.49 -5.63
C VAL A 160 -3.80 0.91 -6.74
N THR A 161 -4.60 0.00 -7.26
CA THR A 161 -5.63 0.34 -8.25
C THR A 161 -7.00 0.40 -7.60
N ILE A 162 -7.79 1.43 -7.93
CA ILE A 162 -9.19 1.53 -7.53
C ILE A 162 -10.06 1.64 -8.77
N GLU A 163 -10.98 0.70 -8.92
CA GLU A 163 -11.88 0.60 -10.07
C GLU A 163 -13.34 0.48 -9.64
N GLU A 164 -14.24 1.06 -10.42
CA GLU A 164 -15.67 0.79 -10.32
C GLU A 164 -16.00 -0.47 -11.10
N THR A 165 -16.66 -1.42 -10.45
CA THR A 165 -17.11 -2.66 -11.06
C THR A 165 -18.48 -2.45 -11.74
N GLU A 166 -18.90 -3.39 -12.61
CA GLU A 166 -20.18 -3.30 -13.37
C GLU A 166 -21.42 -3.19 -12.45
N ASP A 167 -21.35 -3.75 -11.24
CA ASP A 167 -22.37 -3.71 -10.20
C ASP A 167 -22.30 -2.43 -9.33
N GLY A 168 -21.46 -1.46 -9.71
CA GLY A 168 -21.34 -0.17 -9.02
C GLY A 168 -20.54 -0.19 -7.73
N ASN A 169 -19.96 -1.34 -7.36
CA ASN A 169 -19.02 -1.44 -6.24
C ASN A 169 -17.66 -0.84 -6.60
N ARG A 170 -16.77 -0.74 -5.61
CA ARG A 170 -15.35 -0.41 -5.84
C ARG A 170 -14.50 -1.63 -5.52
N LEU A 171 -13.47 -1.83 -6.32
CA LEU A 171 -12.49 -2.88 -6.11
C LEU A 171 -11.11 -2.23 -5.98
N VAL A 172 -10.49 -2.46 -4.83
CA VAL A 172 -9.12 -2.02 -4.52
C VAL A 172 -8.20 -3.22 -4.69
N ARG A 173 -7.14 -3.07 -5.49
CA ARG A 173 -6.13 -4.11 -5.72
C ARG A 173 -4.74 -3.57 -5.47
N PHE A 174 -3.90 -4.34 -4.80
CA PHE A 174 -2.48 -4.02 -4.58
C PHE A 174 -1.70 -5.28 -4.20
N ASP A 175 -0.38 -5.23 -4.32
CA ASP A 175 0.49 -6.29 -3.84
C ASP A 175 0.57 -6.20 -2.31
N ALA A 176 0.07 -7.23 -1.61
CA ALA A 176 0.20 -7.31 -0.16
C ALA A 176 1.67 -7.44 0.25
N ALA A 177 2.03 -6.87 1.40
CA ALA A 177 3.34 -7.11 2.01
C ALA A 177 3.48 -8.58 2.44
N GLU A 178 4.71 -9.10 2.38
CA GLU A 178 5.07 -10.43 2.86
C GLU A 178 5.02 -10.55 4.39
#